data_19340b164b3733fa716c789ee9c2909f
#
_entry.id   19340b164b3733fa716c789ee9c2909f
#
_cell.length_a   1.000
_cell.length_b   1.000
_cell.length_c   1.000
_cell.angle_alpha   90.00
_cell.angle_beta   90.00
_cell.angle_gamma   90.00
#
_symmetry.space_group_name_H-M   'P 1'
#
loop_
_entity.id
_entity.type
_entity.pdbx_description
1 polymer ?
#
loop_
_entity_poly.entity_id
_entity_poly.type
_entity_poly.pdbx_seq_one_letter_code
_entity_poly.pdbx_strand_id
1 'polypeptide(L)'
;PRTIPQAEALKNAGIEIDHVIEITVPDNEIIKRLSGRRVHPGSGRTYHVVYHPPKVADIDDETGEALVQRDDDQEDTIRDRLRIYLDQTAPLVAFYKSLTEQTGAQYTMIDGQGTTNEIKAMVQKTLKTL
;
A
#
# COMPACT_ATOMS: atom_id res chain seq x y z
N PRO A 1 -3.20 3.10 -10.77
CA PRO A 1 -3.48 1.79 -11.39
C PRO A 1 -2.59 0.68 -10.83
N ARG A 2 -3.07 -0.54 -10.90
CA ARG A 2 -2.35 -1.73 -10.44
C ARG A 2 -1.94 -2.67 -11.58
N THR A 3 -2.50 -2.46 -12.78
CA THR A 3 -2.26 -3.31 -13.93
C THR A 3 -2.03 -2.48 -15.17
N ILE A 4 -1.38 -3.07 -16.18
CA ILE A 4 -1.16 -2.42 -17.48
C ILE A 4 -2.47 -2.00 -18.15
N PRO A 5 -3.53 -2.83 -18.21
CA PRO A 5 -4.79 -2.38 -18.80
C PRO A 5 -5.39 -1.14 -18.13
N GLN A 6 -5.27 -1.02 -16.80
CA GLN A 6 -5.73 0.17 -16.07
C GLN A 6 -4.90 1.40 -16.44
N ALA A 7 -3.59 1.25 -16.58
CA ALA A 7 -2.70 2.33 -16.99
C ALA A 7 -2.99 2.78 -18.43
N GLU A 8 -3.21 1.85 -19.33
CA GLU A 8 -3.59 2.14 -20.71
C GLU A 8 -4.95 2.84 -20.81
N ALA A 9 -5.90 2.45 -19.97
CA ALA A 9 -7.21 3.10 -19.90
C ALA A 9 -7.09 4.58 -19.51
N LEU A 10 -6.23 4.93 -18.56
CA LEU A 10 -5.96 6.31 -18.20
C LEU A 10 -5.34 7.09 -19.37
N LYS A 11 -4.39 6.51 -20.06
CA LYS A 11 -3.77 7.11 -21.24
C LYS A 11 -4.79 7.35 -22.36
N ASN A 12 -5.64 6.36 -22.62
CA ASN A 12 -6.67 6.44 -23.66
C ASN A 12 -7.78 7.43 -23.31
N ALA A 13 -8.01 7.69 -22.01
CA ALA A 13 -8.94 8.70 -21.54
C ALA A 13 -8.40 10.15 -21.68
N GLY A 14 -7.17 10.31 -22.17
CA GLY A 14 -6.55 11.63 -22.32
C GLY A 14 -6.02 12.24 -21.04
N ILE A 15 -5.87 11.44 -19.99
CA ILE A 15 -5.31 11.90 -18.71
C ILE A 15 -3.81 12.00 -18.81
N GLU A 16 -3.28 13.21 -18.64
CA GLU A 16 -1.84 13.45 -18.59
C GLU A 16 -1.31 13.24 -17.18
N ILE A 17 -0.18 12.55 -17.07
CA ILE A 17 0.48 12.30 -15.79
C ILE A 17 1.74 13.14 -15.72
N ASP A 18 1.84 13.99 -14.70
CA ASP A 18 2.98 14.89 -14.48
C ASP A 18 4.05 14.26 -13.59
N HIS A 19 3.62 13.40 -12.66
CA HIS A 19 4.53 12.74 -11.72
C HIS A 19 4.05 11.34 -11.36
N VAL A 20 4.96 10.38 -11.43
CA VAL A 20 4.74 9.01 -10.97
C VAL A 20 5.50 8.80 -9.66
N ILE A 21 4.80 8.38 -8.63
CA ILE A 21 5.38 8.08 -7.33
C ILE A 21 5.22 6.58 -7.07
N GLU A 22 6.35 5.89 -6.88
CA GLU A 22 6.39 4.50 -6.47
C GLU A 22 6.72 4.42 -4.98
N ILE A 23 5.82 3.83 -4.21
CA ILE A 23 6.05 3.58 -2.78
C ILE A 23 6.51 2.13 -2.64
N THR A 24 7.74 1.94 -2.18
CA THR A 24 8.36 0.62 -2.04
C THR A 24 8.39 0.18 -0.59
N VAL A 25 7.98 -1.06 -0.33
CA VAL A 25 8.06 -1.68 0.99
C VAL A 25 8.60 -3.10 0.82
N PRO A 26 9.60 -3.54 1.62
CA PRO A 26 10.07 -4.92 1.57
C PRO A 26 8.94 -5.92 1.86
N ASP A 27 8.95 -7.07 1.19
CA ASP A 27 7.91 -8.08 1.32
C ASP A 27 7.72 -8.57 2.75
N ASN A 28 8.81 -8.78 3.49
CA ASN A 28 8.75 -9.20 4.89
C ASN A 28 8.07 -8.14 5.78
N GLU A 29 8.25 -6.87 5.50
CA GLU A 29 7.57 -5.79 6.24
C GLU A 29 6.08 -5.75 5.91
N ILE A 30 5.70 -5.94 4.66
CA ILE A 30 4.29 -6.05 4.26
C ILE A 30 3.62 -7.22 4.97
N ILE A 31 4.26 -8.38 4.98
CA ILE A 31 3.75 -9.58 5.65
C ILE A 31 3.56 -9.32 7.13
N LYS A 32 4.54 -8.72 7.80
CA LYS A 32 4.48 -8.38 9.22
C LYS A 32 3.32 -7.42 9.53
N ARG A 33 3.17 -6.38 8.72
CA ARG A 33 2.09 -5.39 8.92
C ARG A 33 0.70 -5.98 8.75
N LEU A 34 0.50 -6.78 7.71
CA LEU A 34 -0.80 -7.37 7.43
C LEU A 34 -1.12 -8.55 8.36
N SER A 35 -0.15 -9.41 8.64
CA SER A 35 -0.36 -10.56 9.53
C SER A 35 -0.59 -10.14 10.98
N GLY A 36 -0.08 -8.98 11.39
CA GLY A 36 -0.32 -8.42 12.73
C GLY A 36 -1.60 -7.61 12.86
N ARG A 37 -2.35 -7.42 11.77
CA ARG A 37 -3.59 -6.64 11.79
C ARG A 37 -4.70 -7.42 12.48
N ARG A 38 -5.47 -6.68 13.30
CA ARG A 38 -6.67 -7.22 13.98
C ARG A 38 -7.82 -6.26 13.77
N VAL A 39 -9.04 -6.80 13.71
CA VAL A 39 -10.24 -6.04 13.39
C VAL A 39 -11.34 -6.36 14.41
N HIS A 40 -12.09 -5.32 14.80
CA HIS A 40 -13.36 -5.47 15.49
C HIS A 40 -14.48 -5.47 14.44
N PRO A 41 -15.13 -6.63 14.16
CA PRO A 41 -16.08 -6.73 13.05
C PRO A 41 -17.27 -5.77 13.16
N GLY A 42 -17.78 -5.59 14.37
CA GLY A 42 -18.97 -4.77 14.60
C GLY A 42 -18.79 -3.29 14.30
N SER A 43 -17.60 -2.74 14.54
CA SER A 43 -17.31 -1.31 14.33
C SER A 43 -16.41 -1.03 13.15
N GLY A 44 -15.68 -2.03 12.67
CA GLY A 44 -14.63 -1.84 11.67
C GLY A 44 -13.33 -1.23 12.21
N ARG A 45 -13.22 -1.03 13.54
CA ARG A 45 -11.96 -0.55 14.13
C ARG A 45 -10.83 -1.53 13.88
N THR A 46 -9.65 -1.00 13.57
CA THR A 46 -8.46 -1.79 13.26
C THR A 46 -7.37 -1.53 14.29
N TYR A 47 -6.64 -2.60 14.62
CA TYR A 47 -5.49 -2.57 15.52
C TYR A 47 -4.33 -3.33 14.87
N HIS A 48 -3.15 -3.19 15.46
CA HIS A 48 -2.00 -3.99 15.09
C HIS A 48 -1.29 -4.45 16.36
N VAL A 49 -0.93 -5.73 16.39
CA VAL A 49 -0.34 -6.34 17.61
C VAL A 49 0.97 -5.69 18.03
N VAL A 50 1.70 -5.05 17.12
CA VAL A 50 2.98 -4.38 17.40
C VAL A 50 2.87 -2.87 17.27
N TYR A 51 2.28 -2.36 16.19
CA TYR A 51 2.31 -0.93 15.85
C TYR A 51 1.17 -0.12 16.43
N HIS A 52 0.04 -0.75 16.73
CA HIS A 52 -1.12 -0.11 17.31
C HIS A 52 -1.91 -1.12 18.17
N PRO A 53 -1.31 -1.61 19.27
CA PRO A 53 -1.96 -2.62 20.09
C PRO A 53 -3.17 -2.06 20.83
N PRO A 54 -4.21 -2.88 21.06
CA PRO A 54 -5.28 -2.51 21.97
C PRO A 54 -4.78 -2.46 23.42
N LYS A 55 -5.53 -1.84 24.32
CA LYS A 55 -5.17 -1.75 25.74
C LYS A 55 -5.07 -3.14 26.39
N VAL A 56 -5.96 -4.04 26.00
CA VAL A 56 -5.93 -5.46 26.40
C VAL A 56 -5.79 -6.29 25.14
N ALA A 57 -4.87 -7.25 25.16
CA ALA A 57 -4.57 -8.08 23.99
C ALA A 57 -5.84 -8.74 23.43
N ASP A 58 -6.01 -8.63 22.11
CA ASP A 58 -7.10 -9.24 21.33
C ASP A 58 -8.53 -8.76 21.72
N ILE A 59 -8.64 -7.61 22.37
CA ILE A 59 -9.94 -7.06 22.80
C ILE A 59 -10.09 -5.62 22.34
N ASP A 60 -11.27 -5.31 21.77
CA ASP A 60 -11.59 -3.94 21.35
C ASP A 60 -11.66 -3.00 22.54
N ASP A 61 -10.99 -1.84 22.44
CA ASP A 61 -10.87 -0.87 23.53
C ASP A 61 -12.21 -0.28 23.99
N GLU A 62 -13.17 -0.17 23.08
CA GLU A 62 -14.45 0.49 23.37
C GLU A 62 -15.56 -0.48 23.78
N THR A 63 -15.64 -1.65 23.15
CA THR A 63 -16.73 -2.60 23.40
C THR A 63 -16.35 -3.76 24.32
N GLY A 64 -15.06 -4.04 24.48
CA GLY A 64 -14.58 -5.22 25.19
C GLY A 64 -14.80 -6.53 24.44
N GLU A 65 -15.23 -6.47 23.19
CA GLU A 65 -15.43 -7.66 22.36
C GLU A 65 -14.11 -8.13 21.75
N ALA A 66 -14.05 -9.42 21.41
CA ALA A 66 -12.84 -10.04 20.84
C ALA A 66 -12.52 -9.44 19.45
N LEU A 67 -11.22 -9.22 19.22
CA LEU A 67 -10.70 -8.89 17.90
C LEU A 67 -10.46 -10.17 17.09
N VAL A 68 -10.56 -10.06 15.78
CA VAL A 68 -10.34 -11.18 14.88
C VAL A 68 -9.25 -10.85 13.85
N GLN A 69 -8.51 -11.87 13.43
CA GLN A 69 -7.66 -11.80 12.26
C GLN A 69 -8.50 -12.20 11.05
N ARG A 70 -8.51 -11.34 10.03
CA ARG A 70 -9.23 -11.68 8.79
C ARG A 70 -8.50 -12.81 8.06
N ASP A 71 -9.27 -13.64 7.34
CA ASP A 71 -8.68 -14.73 6.53
C ASP A 71 -7.65 -14.19 5.53
N ASP A 72 -7.90 -13.04 4.96
CA ASP A 72 -6.98 -12.38 4.02
C ASP A 72 -5.68 -11.90 4.68
N ASP A 73 -5.63 -11.82 6.00
CA ASP A 73 -4.46 -11.35 6.76
C ASP A 73 -3.60 -12.51 7.31
N GLN A 74 -3.92 -13.75 6.96
CA GLN A 74 -3.05 -14.89 7.27
C GLN A 74 -1.81 -14.86 6.38
N GLU A 75 -0.67 -15.28 6.93
CA GLU A 75 0.63 -15.16 6.27
C GLU A 75 0.66 -15.83 4.89
N ASP A 76 0.12 -17.04 4.77
CA ASP A 76 0.09 -17.77 3.50
C ASP A 76 -0.73 -17.04 2.44
N THR A 77 -1.87 -16.48 2.82
CA THR A 77 -2.72 -15.70 1.93
C THR A 77 -2.03 -14.42 1.50
N ILE A 78 -1.34 -13.74 2.42
CA ILE A 78 -0.58 -12.52 2.12
C ILE A 78 0.55 -12.83 1.13
N ARG A 79 1.29 -13.92 1.31
CA ARG A 79 2.37 -14.32 0.40
C ARG A 79 1.85 -14.60 -1.01
N ASP A 80 0.71 -15.28 -1.14
CA ASP A 80 0.07 -15.54 -2.42
C ASP A 80 -0.38 -14.24 -3.11
N ARG A 81 -0.96 -13.32 -2.35
CA ARG A 81 -1.38 -12.00 -2.87
C ARG A 81 -0.19 -11.17 -3.30
N LEU A 82 0.92 -11.20 -2.58
CA LEU A 82 2.14 -10.49 -2.97
C LEU A 82 2.72 -11.06 -4.26
N ARG A 83 2.70 -12.38 -4.44
CA ARG A 83 3.15 -13.00 -5.69
C ARG A 83 2.32 -12.53 -6.87
N ILE A 84 0.99 -12.53 -6.75
CA ILE A 84 0.08 -12.03 -7.79
C ILE A 84 0.32 -10.54 -8.05
N TYR A 85 0.51 -9.75 -7.00
CA TYR A 85 0.83 -8.34 -7.10
C TYR A 85 2.12 -8.11 -7.90
N LEU A 86 3.18 -8.85 -7.61
CA LEU A 86 4.44 -8.72 -8.32
C LEU A 86 4.27 -9.08 -9.81
N ASP A 87 3.54 -10.14 -10.13
CA ASP A 87 3.29 -10.55 -11.50
C ASP A 87 2.49 -9.52 -12.30
N GLN A 88 1.53 -8.84 -11.66
CA GLN A 88 0.65 -7.87 -12.34
C GLN A 88 1.18 -6.45 -12.29
N THR A 89 1.87 -6.07 -11.22
CA THR A 89 2.26 -4.69 -10.96
C THR A 89 3.71 -4.39 -11.32
N ALA A 90 4.61 -5.38 -11.25
CA ALA A 90 5.99 -5.17 -11.69
C ALA A 90 6.09 -4.63 -13.13
N PRO A 91 5.31 -5.11 -14.10
CA PRO A 91 5.31 -4.54 -15.45
C PRO A 91 4.90 -3.06 -15.51
N LEU A 92 4.07 -2.59 -14.56
CA LEU A 92 3.69 -1.18 -14.48
C LEU A 92 4.88 -0.25 -14.23
N VAL A 93 5.83 -0.69 -13.42
CA VAL A 93 7.05 0.09 -13.13
C VAL A 93 7.78 0.38 -14.44
N ALA A 94 7.99 -0.63 -15.27
CA ALA A 94 8.60 -0.46 -16.58
C ALA A 94 7.75 0.40 -17.51
N PHE A 95 6.45 0.21 -17.51
CA PHE A 95 5.49 1.01 -18.31
C PHE A 95 5.60 2.50 -17.99
N TYR A 96 5.53 2.86 -16.70
CA TYR A 96 5.60 4.27 -16.28
C TYR A 96 6.99 4.87 -16.41
N LYS A 97 8.06 4.11 -16.20
CA LYS A 97 9.41 4.59 -16.48
C LYS A 97 9.57 4.97 -17.94
N SER A 98 9.10 4.11 -18.83
CA SER A 98 9.10 4.38 -20.27
C SER A 98 8.25 5.60 -20.63
N LEU A 99 7.06 5.71 -20.03
CA LEU A 99 6.16 6.85 -20.23
C LEU A 99 6.78 8.16 -19.79
N THR A 100 7.46 8.18 -18.65
CA THR A 100 8.12 9.40 -18.13
C THR A 100 9.28 9.84 -19.04
N GLU A 101 10.00 8.91 -19.63
CA GLU A 101 11.03 9.21 -20.63
C GLU A 101 10.44 9.85 -21.88
N GLN A 102 9.26 9.42 -22.31
CA GLN A 102 8.59 9.93 -23.51
C GLN A 102 7.91 11.27 -23.30
N THR A 103 7.34 11.51 -22.12
CA THR A 103 6.49 12.68 -21.83
C THR A 103 7.20 13.76 -21.04
N GLY A 104 8.36 13.46 -20.43
CA GLY A 104 9.04 14.37 -19.51
C GLY A 104 8.43 14.41 -18.11
N ALA A 105 7.46 13.56 -17.80
CA ALA A 105 6.93 13.42 -16.44
C ALA A 105 8.03 12.92 -15.50
N GLN A 106 7.92 13.25 -14.21
CA GLN A 106 8.90 12.84 -13.21
C GLN A 106 8.54 11.49 -12.60
N TYR A 107 9.55 10.73 -12.23
CA TYR A 107 9.40 9.44 -11.54
C TYR A 107 10.21 9.47 -10.26
N THR A 108 9.55 9.24 -9.11
CA THR A 108 10.20 9.24 -7.80
C THR A 108 9.84 7.97 -7.03
N MET A 109 10.85 7.34 -6.44
CA MET A 109 10.68 6.20 -5.53
C MET A 109 10.70 6.70 -4.09
N ILE A 110 9.72 6.28 -3.29
CA ILE A 110 9.62 6.61 -1.88
C ILE A 110 9.64 5.32 -1.06
N ASP A 111 10.47 5.30 0.00
CA ASP A 111 10.50 4.20 0.95
C ASP A 111 9.24 4.26 1.84
N GLY A 112 8.41 3.24 1.76
CA GLY A 112 7.14 3.13 2.49
C GLY A 112 7.27 2.51 3.89
N GLN A 113 8.45 2.37 4.45
CA GLN A 113 8.65 1.74 5.75
C GLN A 113 8.28 2.62 6.95
N GLY A 114 8.09 3.91 6.77
CA GLY A 114 7.73 4.84 7.83
C GLY A 114 6.25 4.75 8.24
N THR A 115 5.86 5.63 9.15
CA THR A 115 4.45 5.80 9.52
C THR A 115 3.66 6.43 8.38
N THR A 116 2.33 6.33 8.45
CA THR A 116 1.44 6.96 7.46
C THR A 116 1.72 8.46 7.33
N ASN A 117 1.94 9.16 8.46
CA ASN A 117 2.24 10.59 8.46
C ASN A 117 3.59 10.91 7.82
N GLU A 118 4.62 10.08 8.07
CA GLU A 118 5.93 10.24 7.47
C GLU A 118 5.88 10.05 5.96
N ILE A 119 5.19 9.02 5.49
CA ILE A 119 5.00 8.75 4.05
C ILE A 119 4.24 9.89 3.40
N LYS A 120 3.17 10.36 4.03
CA LYS A 120 2.38 11.50 3.54
C LYS A 120 3.24 12.75 3.40
N ALA A 121 4.10 13.03 4.38
CA ALA A 121 5.01 14.18 4.32
C ALA A 121 6.01 14.06 3.16
N MET A 122 6.57 12.86 2.92
CA MET A 122 7.47 12.62 1.80
C MET A 122 6.79 12.81 0.45
N VAL A 123 5.55 12.33 0.30
CA VAL A 123 4.77 12.52 -0.93
C VAL A 123 4.49 14.00 -1.17
N GLN A 124 4.05 14.73 -0.15
CA GLN A 124 3.79 16.16 -0.25
C GLN A 124 5.03 16.95 -0.61
N LYS A 125 6.18 16.65 0.01
CA LYS A 125 7.46 17.28 -0.30
C LYS A 125 7.87 17.03 -1.75
N THR A 126 7.71 15.80 -2.23
CA THR A 126 8.02 15.43 -3.62
C THR A 126 7.16 16.23 -4.60
N LEU A 127 5.86 16.35 -4.33
CA LEU A 127 4.93 17.09 -5.20
C LEU A 127 5.18 18.60 -5.20
N LYS A 128 5.66 19.17 -4.09
CA LYS A 128 5.97 20.61 -3.99
C LYS A 128 7.22 21.03 -4.77
N THR A 129 8.08 20.08 -5.12
CA THR A 129 9.31 20.37 -5.90
C THR A 129 9.08 20.40 -7.40
N LEU A 130 7.86 20.16 -7.84
CA LEU A 130 7.48 20.19 -9.25
C LEU A 130 7.43 21.63 -9.84
#